data_3f80f499a53766f904dc53ee0764fe75
#
_entry.id   3f80f499a53766f904dc53ee0764fe75
#
_cell.length_a   1.000
_cell.length_b   1.000
_cell.length_c   1.000
_cell.angle_alpha   90.00
_cell.angle_beta   90.00
_cell.angle_gamma   90.00
#
_symmetry.space_group_name_H-M   'P 1'
#
loop_
_entity.id
_entity.type
_entity.pdbx_description
1 polymer ?
#
loop_
_entity_poly.entity_id
_entity_poly.type
_entity_poly.pdbx_seq_one_letter_code
_entity_poly.pdbx_strand_id
1 'polypeptide(L)'
;MALSIDRRGLLKIGAAAVAAPYLWLPARAAEPAWVTRTVGPFVEVETASGRIRGGHSRGALAFKGIPYAGPVSGKNRFRAAPKVKPWTGVRDATRLGPPSMQGPGTTYGEHEPAYSEDCLVLNVWTPAVKGGGKRPVMIYCHGGGFETGSGGQNIQDGSHLASRYDVVVVAMNHRLGLLGYLYLGDLLGGEYATSGNQGMLDIVAALSWVKENIAAFGGDPANVMVFGESGGGFKTSALMAMPAAHGLFHKAGIQSGSMLRGMSREAATETAKRVLADLDIAPKDA
;
A
#
# COMPACT_ATOMS: atom_id res chain seq x y z
N MET A 1 -53.45 8.95 20.01
CA MET A 1 -53.09 7.95 21.02
C MET A 1 -51.63 7.61 20.84
N ALA A 2 -50.76 8.28 21.59
CA ALA A 2 -49.32 8.13 21.49
C ALA A 2 -48.83 7.05 22.44
N LEU A 3 -48.23 5.99 21.93
CA LEU A 3 -47.60 4.93 22.71
C LEU A 3 -46.24 5.46 23.23
N SER A 4 -46.16 5.72 24.55
CA SER A 4 -44.91 6.00 25.22
C SER A 4 -44.24 4.66 25.58
N ILE A 5 -43.09 4.39 24.99
CA ILE A 5 -42.24 3.25 25.36
C ILE A 5 -41.27 3.73 26.43
N ASP A 6 -41.40 3.18 27.65
CA ASP A 6 -40.51 3.52 28.76
C ASP A 6 -39.15 2.81 28.63
N ARG A 7 -38.10 3.40 29.26
CA ARG A 7 -36.71 2.91 29.22
C ARG A 7 -36.53 1.48 29.82
N ARG A 8 -37.45 0.99 30.59
CA ARG A 8 -37.43 -0.38 31.17
C ARG A 8 -37.96 -1.44 30.22
N GLY A 9 -38.77 -1.06 29.21
CA GLY A 9 -39.26 -1.95 28.16
C GLY A 9 -38.17 -2.29 27.16
N LEU A 10 -37.25 -1.38 26.89
CA LEU A 10 -36.12 -1.61 25.96
C LEU A 10 -35.06 -2.59 26.51
N LEU A 11 -34.88 -2.67 27.82
CA LEU A 11 -33.94 -3.61 28.46
C LEU A 11 -34.44 -5.05 28.53
N LYS A 12 -35.73 -5.30 28.34
CA LYS A 12 -36.29 -6.66 28.35
C LYS A 12 -36.28 -7.33 26.99
N ILE A 13 -36.09 -6.57 25.89
CA ILE A 13 -35.96 -7.11 24.53
C ILE A 13 -34.53 -7.54 24.21
N GLY A 14 -33.54 -6.97 24.91
CA GLY A 14 -32.12 -7.29 24.73
C GLY A 14 -31.62 -8.58 25.37
N ALA A 15 -32.41 -9.20 26.29
CA ALA A 15 -31.94 -10.36 27.05
C ALA A 15 -32.33 -11.73 26.47
N ALA A 16 -33.13 -11.79 25.41
CA ALA A 16 -33.58 -13.05 24.80
C ALA A 16 -32.79 -13.49 23.57
N ALA A 17 -31.74 -12.76 23.16
CA ALA A 17 -30.97 -13.05 21.94
C ALA A 17 -29.58 -13.67 22.19
N VAL A 18 -29.26 -14.13 23.39
CA VAL A 18 -27.95 -14.67 23.73
C VAL A 18 -28.07 -16.09 24.26
N ALA A 19 -28.54 -17.03 23.45
CA ALA A 19 -28.30 -18.46 23.65
C ALA A 19 -28.64 -19.25 22.37
N ALA A 20 -27.94 -18.99 21.26
CA ALA A 20 -27.80 -20.00 20.20
C ALA A 20 -26.34 -20.46 20.19
N PRO A 21 -26.06 -21.75 20.31
CA PRO A 21 -24.69 -22.22 20.16
C PRO A 21 -24.26 -21.96 18.74
N TYR A 22 -23.20 -21.16 18.57
CA TYR A 22 -22.50 -21.01 17.30
C TYR A 22 -21.92 -22.39 16.89
N LEU A 23 -22.69 -23.16 16.14
CA LEU A 23 -22.15 -24.24 15.35
C LEU A 23 -21.31 -23.61 14.23
N TRP A 24 -20.02 -23.51 14.45
CA TRP A 24 -19.02 -23.22 13.44
C TRP A 24 -19.01 -24.39 12.45
N LEU A 25 -19.87 -24.36 11.45
CA LEU A 25 -19.63 -25.08 10.21
C LEU A 25 -18.68 -24.22 9.40
N PRO A 26 -17.56 -24.74 8.89
CA PRO A 26 -16.78 -24.04 7.89
C PRO A 26 -17.60 -24.02 6.60
N ALA A 27 -18.52 -23.08 6.50
CA ALA A 27 -19.07 -22.71 5.21
C ALA A 27 -17.87 -22.27 4.39
N ARG A 28 -17.50 -23.02 3.36
CA ARG A 28 -16.70 -22.49 2.26
C ARG A 28 -17.44 -21.24 1.83
N ALA A 29 -16.96 -20.09 2.27
CA ALA A 29 -17.52 -18.82 1.85
C ALA A 29 -17.42 -18.82 0.33
N ALA A 30 -18.58 -18.72 -0.34
CA ALA A 30 -18.59 -18.49 -1.78
C ALA A 30 -17.76 -17.23 -2.01
N GLU A 31 -16.74 -17.32 -2.87
CA GLU A 31 -15.93 -16.16 -3.18
C GLU A 31 -16.86 -15.02 -3.63
N PRO A 32 -16.78 -13.84 -3.00
CA PRO A 32 -17.65 -12.73 -3.35
C PRO A 32 -17.54 -12.43 -4.85
N ALA A 33 -18.63 -12.05 -5.47
CA ALA A 33 -18.70 -11.79 -6.92
C ALA A 33 -17.72 -10.70 -7.43
N TRP A 34 -17.10 -9.95 -6.50
CA TRP A 34 -16.10 -8.91 -6.77
C TRP A 34 -14.63 -9.38 -6.61
N VAL A 35 -14.39 -10.64 -6.24
CA VAL A 35 -13.03 -11.20 -6.27
C VAL A 35 -12.55 -11.16 -7.71
N THR A 36 -11.51 -10.39 -7.94
CA THR A 36 -10.93 -10.21 -9.26
C THR A 36 -10.21 -11.50 -9.68
N ARG A 37 -10.93 -12.41 -10.32
CA ARG A 37 -10.31 -13.56 -10.98
C ARG A 37 -9.64 -13.07 -12.25
N THR A 38 -8.37 -13.39 -12.39
CA THR A 38 -7.69 -13.27 -13.67
C THR A 38 -8.31 -14.30 -14.62
N VAL A 39 -8.96 -13.82 -15.67
CA VAL A 39 -9.63 -14.65 -16.67
C VAL A 39 -8.97 -14.43 -18.03
N GLY A 40 -8.57 -15.51 -18.70
CA GLY A 40 -8.05 -15.47 -20.06
C GLY A 40 -6.54 -15.70 -20.17
N PRO A 41 -5.97 -15.55 -21.37
CA PRO A 41 -4.55 -15.78 -21.59
C PRO A 41 -3.71 -14.78 -20.80
N PHE A 42 -2.60 -15.26 -20.27
CA PHE A 42 -1.62 -14.43 -19.57
C PHE A 42 -0.92 -13.49 -20.54
N VAL A 43 -0.51 -12.34 -20.01
CA VAL A 43 0.29 -11.36 -20.75
C VAL A 43 1.62 -11.17 -20.02
N GLU A 44 2.72 -11.26 -20.77
CA GLU A 44 4.06 -11.06 -20.24
C GLU A 44 4.58 -9.66 -20.58
N VAL A 45 5.28 -9.06 -19.63
CA VAL A 45 5.93 -7.76 -19.75
C VAL A 45 7.36 -7.87 -19.24
N GLU A 46 8.31 -7.30 -19.98
CA GLU A 46 9.69 -7.15 -19.54
C GLU A 46 9.82 -5.89 -18.70
N THR A 47 10.42 -6.01 -17.53
CA THR A 47 10.79 -4.88 -16.65
C THR A 47 12.31 -4.82 -16.52
N ALA A 48 12.82 -3.71 -15.97
CA ALA A 48 14.26 -3.58 -15.71
C ALA A 48 14.82 -4.66 -14.77
N SER A 49 13.97 -5.29 -13.97
CA SER A 49 14.37 -6.35 -13.02
C SER A 49 14.13 -7.77 -13.57
N GLY A 50 13.40 -7.93 -14.67
CA GLY A 50 13.09 -9.22 -15.29
C GLY A 50 11.64 -9.30 -15.75
N ARG A 51 11.30 -10.43 -16.35
CA ARG A 51 9.99 -10.66 -16.95
C ARG A 51 8.94 -11.01 -15.90
N ILE A 52 7.75 -10.45 -16.08
CA ILE A 52 6.58 -10.74 -15.23
C ILE A 52 5.40 -11.17 -16.10
N ARG A 53 4.49 -11.95 -15.51
CA ARG A 53 3.27 -12.42 -16.16
C ARG A 53 2.07 -11.98 -15.36
N GLY A 54 1.23 -11.15 -15.96
CA GLY A 54 -0.07 -10.73 -15.44
C GLY A 54 -1.23 -11.41 -16.16
N GLY A 55 -2.44 -10.95 -15.88
CA GLY A 55 -3.65 -11.48 -16.49
C GLY A 55 -4.72 -10.43 -16.67
N HIS A 56 -5.93 -10.86 -17.02
CA HIS A 56 -7.07 -9.99 -17.23
C HIS A 56 -7.88 -9.77 -15.95
N SER A 57 -8.37 -8.56 -15.75
CA SER A 57 -9.21 -8.17 -14.64
C SER A 57 -10.19 -7.09 -15.08
N ARG A 58 -11.50 -7.39 -15.05
CA ARG A 58 -12.58 -6.42 -15.28
C ARG A 58 -12.37 -5.53 -16.52
N GLY A 59 -11.96 -6.10 -17.65
CA GLY A 59 -11.74 -5.37 -18.90
C GLY A 59 -10.37 -4.68 -19.02
N ALA A 60 -9.49 -4.81 -18.05
CA ALA A 60 -8.11 -4.35 -18.09
C ALA A 60 -7.14 -5.52 -17.93
N LEU A 61 -5.88 -5.30 -18.25
CA LEU A 61 -4.76 -6.16 -17.85
C LEU A 61 -4.35 -5.78 -16.43
N ALA A 62 -4.06 -6.77 -15.60
CA ALA A 62 -3.64 -6.58 -14.21
C ALA A 62 -2.34 -7.34 -13.93
N PHE A 63 -1.38 -6.63 -13.37
CA PHE A 63 -0.12 -7.15 -12.87
C PHE A 63 -0.02 -6.81 -11.39
N LYS A 64 0.03 -7.81 -10.52
CA LYS A 64 -0.12 -7.65 -9.07
C LYS A 64 1.08 -8.21 -8.33
N GLY A 65 1.41 -7.63 -7.17
CA GLY A 65 2.50 -8.11 -6.33
C GLY A 65 3.89 -7.96 -6.97
N ILE A 66 4.10 -6.94 -7.78
CA ILE A 66 5.38 -6.67 -8.45
C ILE A 66 6.34 -6.05 -7.43
N PRO A 67 7.51 -6.64 -7.13
CA PRO A 67 8.47 -6.01 -6.23
C PRO A 67 9.09 -4.77 -6.88
N TYR A 68 9.07 -3.66 -6.17
CA TYR A 68 9.73 -2.43 -6.59
C TYR A 68 10.99 -2.12 -5.78
N ALA A 69 11.18 -2.84 -4.67
CA ALA A 69 12.39 -2.80 -3.85
C ALA A 69 12.71 -4.20 -3.31
N GLY A 70 13.89 -4.37 -2.76
CA GLY A 70 14.32 -5.62 -2.12
C GLY A 70 13.78 -5.75 -0.69
N PRO A 71 14.09 -6.87 0.01
CA PRO A 71 13.56 -7.17 1.33
C PRO A 71 13.98 -6.15 2.37
N VAL A 72 13.04 -5.76 3.24
CA VAL A 72 13.22 -4.78 4.33
C VAL A 72 13.08 -5.39 5.71
N SER A 73 12.97 -6.71 5.79
CA SER A 73 12.95 -7.49 7.03
C SER A 73 14.34 -7.70 7.64
N GLY A 74 14.36 -8.19 8.88
CA GLY A 74 15.58 -8.56 9.60
C GLY A 74 16.56 -7.39 9.71
N LYS A 75 17.82 -7.59 9.29
CA LYS A 75 18.87 -6.57 9.35
C LYS A 75 18.61 -5.30 8.52
N ASN A 76 17.63 -5.34 7.62
CA ASN A 76 17.25 -4.19 6.81
C ASN A 76 16.13 -3.35 7.43
N ARG A 77 15.62 -3.72 8.62
CA ARG A 77 14.62 -2.92 9.33
C ARG A 77 15.12 -1.49 9.56
N PHE A 78 14.20 -0.53 9.50
CA PHE A 78 14.46 0.89 9.73
C PHE A 78 15.48 1.54 8.80
N ARG A 79 15.96 0.82 7.78
CA ARG A 79 16.95 1.28 6.79
C ARG A 79 16.29 1.53 5.44
N ALA A 80 16.99 2.25 4.57
CA ALA A 80 16.58 2.42 3.19
C ALA A 80 16.42 1.06 2.49
N ALA A 81 15.33 0.92 1.74
CA ALA A 81 15.06 -0.31 1.02
C ALA A 81 16.15 -0.59 -0.04
N PRO A 82 16.72 -1.79 -0.08
CA PRO A 82 17.67 -2.14 -1.12
C PRO A 82 16.98 -2.24 -2.49
N LYS A 83 17.75 -2.10 -3.57
CA LYS A 83 17.24 -2.33 -4.93
C LYS A 83 16.77 -3.77 -5.10
N VAL A 84 15.78 -3.96 -5.96
CA VAL A 84 15.33 -5.29 -6.39
C VAL A 84 16.50 -6.01 -7.05
N LYS A 85 16.72 -7.27 -6.65
CA LYS A 85 17.67 -8.14 -7.36
C LYS A 85 17.01 -8.64 -8.65
N PRO A 86 17.62 -8.45 -9.82
CA PRO A 86 17.12 -9.00 -11.07
C PRO A 86 16.93 -10.52 -10.99
N TRP A 87 15.93 -11.01 -11.72
CA TRP A 87 15.63 -12.45 -11.78
C TRP A 87 15.64 -12.95 -13.23
N THR A 88 15.85 -14.26 -13.36
CA THR A 88 15.72 -14.98 -14.62
C THR A 88 14.36 -15.67 -14.70
N GLY A 89 13.90 -15.95 -15.92
CA GLY A 89 12.58 -16.57 -16.13
C GLY A 89 11.42 -15.59 -15.99
N VAL A 90 10.22 -16.12 -15.81
CA VAL A 90 8.97 -15.34 -15.73
C VAL A 90 8.44 -15.42 -14.31
N ARG A 91 8.30 -14.28 -13.66
CA ARG A 91 7.69 -14.16 -12.35
C ARG A 91 6.16 -14.02 -12.47
N ASP A 92 5.44 -14.77 -11.65
CA ASP A 92 3.99 -14.65 -11.60
C ASP A 92 3.57 -13.35 -10.88
N ALA A 93 2.81 -12.52 -11.58
CA ALA A 93 2.24 -11.27 -11.10
C ALA A 93 0.70 -11.28 -11.24
N THR A 94 0.06 -12.43 -11.03
CA THR A 94 -1.40 -12.57 -11.08
C THR A 94 -2.07 -12.40 -9.72
N ARG A 95 -1.30 -12.40 -8.63
CA ARG A 95 -1.78 -12.34 -7.26
C ARG A 95 -1.24 -11.13 -6.52
N LEU A 96 -2.04 -10.59 -5.60
CA LEU A 96 -1.60 -9.54 -4.69
C LEU A 96 -0.41 -10.03 -3.85
N GLY A 97 0.52 -9.13 -3.60
CA GLY A 97 1.58 -9.37 -2.62
C GLY A 97 1.16 -8.98 -1.20
N PRO A 98 1.96 -9.32 -0.19
CA PRO A 98 1.62 -9.08 1.21
C PRO A 98 1.52 -7.58 1.52
N PRO A 99 0.51 -7.16 2.29
CA PRO A 99 0.47 -5.83 2.88
C PRO A 99 1.51 -5.68 4.00
N SER A 100 1.82 -4.43 4.35
CA SER A 100 2.72 -4.11 5.46
C SER A 100 2.19 -4.63 6.78
N MET A 101 3.09 -4.92 7.72
CA MET A 101 2.73 -5.19 9.11
C MET A 101 1.90 -4.05 9.67
N GLN A 102 0.74 -4.39 10.24
CA GLN A 102 -0.24 -3.45 10.79
C GLN A 102 -1.12 -4.14 11.83
N GLY A 103 -1.82 -3.36 12.65
CA GLY A 103 -2.72 -3.90 13.68
C GLY A 103 -3.89 -4.69 13.09
N PRO A 104 -4.45 -5.65 13.83
CA PRO A 104 -5.62 -6.40 13.42
C PRO A 104 -6.86 -5.50 13.28
N GLY A 105 -7.79 -5.87 12.39
CA GLY A 105 -9.07 -5.18 12.25
C GLY A 105 -9.10 -4.01 11.28
N THR A 106 -8.08 -3.83 10.47
CA THR A 106 -8.14 -2.88 9.36
C THR A 106 -8.95 -3.50 8.23
N THR A 107 -10.15 -3.05 8.09
CA THR A 107 -11.32 -3.66 7.51
C THR A 107 -11.36 -3.81 5.99
N TYR A 108 -10.28 -3.56 5.27
CA TYR A 108 -10.38 -3.44 3.81
C TYR A 108 -9.63 -4.51 3.02
N GLY A 109 -9.01 -5.48 3.72
CA GLY A 109 -8.09 -6.44 3.11
C GLY A 109 -8.51 -7.90 3.18
N GLU A 110 -9.80 -8.22 3.17
CA GLU A 110 -10.31 -9.60 3.33
C GLU A 110 -9.74 -10.63 2.34
N HIS A 111 -9.10 -10.20 1.26
CA HIS A 111 -8.55 -11.07 0.21
C HIS A 111 -7.05 -10.88 -0.04
N GLU A 112 -6.40 -10.11 0.80
CA GLU A 112 -4.95 -9.97 0.75
C GLU A 112 -4.27 -11.14 1.44
N PRO A 113 -3.03 -11.50 1.06
CA PRO A 113 -2.24 -12.46 1.80
C PRO A 113 -1.91 -11.94 3.21
N ALA A 114 -1.37 -12.80 4.06
CA ALA A 114 -0.93 -12.41 5.39
C ALA A 114 0.08 -11.24 5.35
N TYR A 115 0.04 -10.39 6.37
CA TYR A 115 0.98 -9.27 6.53
C TYR A 115 2.42 -9.74 6.54
N SER A 116 3.30 -8.92 5.97
CA SER A 116 4.74 -9.20 5.95
C SER A 116 5.55 -7.90 6.10
N GLU A 117 6.74 -8.00 6.68
CA GLU A 117 7.70 -6.92 6.60
C GLU A 117 8.18 -6.71 5.15
N ASP A 118 8.35 -7.79 4.39
CA ASP A 118 8.74 -7.75 2.98
C ASP A 118 7.51 -7.46 2.10
N CYS A 119 6.96 -6.26 2.26
CA CYS A 119 5.72 -5.79 1.68
C CYS A 119 5.90 -4.85 0.48
N LEU A 120 7.13 -4.56 0.04
CA LEU A 120 7.42 -3.52 -0.95
C LEU A 120 7.07 -3.99 -2.38
N VAL A 121 5.78 -4.08 -2.63
CA VAL A 121 5.19 -4.48 -3.91
C VAL A 121 4.19 -3.45 -4.40
N LEU A 122 3.97 -3.43 -5.71
CA LEU A 122 2.94 -2.61 -6.35
C LEU A 122 2.10 -3.43 -7.31
N ASN A 123 0.96 -2.85 -7.69
CA ASN A 123 0.03 -3.40 -8.66
C ASN A 123 -0.14 -2.41 -9.81
N VAL A 124 -0.26 -2.91 -11.03
CA VAL A 124 -0.45 -2.12 -12.25
C VAL A 124 -1.69 -2.63 -12.98
N TRP A 125 -2.59 -1.72 -13.32
CA TRP A 125 -3.72 -1.99 -14.22
C TRP A 125 -3.58 -1.11 -15.47
N THR A 126 -3.76 -1.72 -16.63
CA THR A 126 -3.62 -1.03 -17.92
C THR A 126 -4.61 -1.58 -18.95
N PRO A 127 -5.13 -0.75 -19.86
CA PRO A 127 -5.95 -1.25 -20.97
C PRO A 127 -5.17 -2.15 -21.95
N ALA A 128 -3.87 -1.86 -22.16
CA ALA A 128 -3.01 -2.63 -23.05
C ALA A 128 -1.53 -2.36 -22.78
N VAL A 129 -0.69 -3.40 -22.91
CA VAL A 129 0.78 -3.33 -22.70
C VAL A 129 1.56 -2.87 -23.92
N LYS A 130 1.02 -2.96 -25.12
CA LYS A 130 1.68 -2.57 -26.39
C LYS A 130 0.68 -1.79 -27.23
N GLY A 131 1.14 -0.87 -28.06
CA GLY A 131 0.24 -0.16 -28.97
C GLY A 131 0.41 1.36 -29.01
N GLY A 132 1.56 1.87 -28.57
CA GLY A 132 1.94 3.26 -28.83
C GLY A 132 1.17 4.33 -28.03
N GLY A 133 0.33 3.94 -27.10
CA GLY A 133 -0.38 4.89 -26.24
C GLY A 133 0.54 5.38 -25.12
N LYS A 134 0.86 6.65 -25.13
CA LYS A 134 1.44 7.35 -23.97
C LYS A 134 0.30 7.69 -22.99
N ARG A 135 -0.24 6.66 -22.29
CA ARG A 135 -1.35 6.84 -21.38
C ARG A 135 -0.95 7.60 -20.15
N PRO A 136 -1.80 8.52 -19.66
CA PRO A 136 -1.60 9.10 -18.34
C PRO A 136 -1.46 8.00 -17.28
N VAL A 137 -0.55 8.22 -16.32
CA VAL A 137 -0.32 7.30 -15.22
C VAL A 137 -0.90 7.90 -13.94
N MET A 138 -1.73 7.15 -13.25
CA MET A 138 -2.34 7.54 -11.98
C MET A 138 -1.80 6.62 -10.87
N ILE A 139 -1.09 7.20 -9.90
CA ILE A 139 -0.49 6.46 -8.79
C ILE A 139 -1.24 6.78 -7.52
N TYR A 140 -1.85 5.77 -6.92
CA TYR A 140 -2.62 5.92 -5.70
C TYR A 140 -1.79 5.60 -4.46
N CYS A 141 -1.73 6.55 -3.54
CA CYS A 141 -1.25 6.38 -2.18
C CYS A 141 -2.45 6.08 -1.27
N HIS A 142 -2.48 4.91 -0.65
CA HIS A 142 -3.60 4.50 0.20
C HIS A 142 -3.71 5.32 1.49
N GLY A 143 -4.93 5.45 2.03
CA GLY A 143 -5.24 6.06 3.30
C GLY A 143 -4.85 5.21 4.51
N GLY A 144 -5.53 5.43 5.64
CA GLY A 144 -5.25 4.73 6.90
C GLY A 144 -4.13 5.37 7.72
N GLY A 145 -3.97 6.68 7.62
CA GLY A 145 -2.89 7.42 8.29
C GLY A 145 -1.52 6.98 7.76
N PHE A 146 -0.63 6.71 8.69
CA PHE A 146 0.69 6.10 8.45
C PHE A 146 0.79 4.71 9.11
N GLU A 147 -0.35 4.13 9.50
CA GLU A 147 -0.42 2.94 10.37
C GLU A 147 -1.08 1.74 9.69
N THR A 148 -2.03 1.98 8.78
CA THR A 148 -2.87 0.93 8.19
C THR A 148 -3.08 1.12 6.70
N GLY A 149 -3.66 0.10 6.04
CA GLY A 149 -4.01 0.12 4.63
C GLY A 149 -3.04 -0.65 3.75
N SER A 150 -3.40 -0.77 2.49
CA SER A 150 -2.56 -1.40 1.47
C SER A 150 -2.97 -0.98 0.05
N GLY A 151 -2.10 -1.21 -0.92
CA GLY A 151 -2.38 -1.03 -2.34
C GLY A 151 -3.18 -2.18 -2.97
N GLY A 152 -3.48 -3.23 -2.20
CA GLY A 152 -4.25 -4.39 -2.65
C GLY A 152 -5.72 -4.38 -2.23
N GLN A 153 -6.16 -3.41 -1.45
CA GLN A 153 -7.56 -3.30 -1.03
C GLN A 153 -8.50 -3.20 -2.23
N ASN A 154 -9.71 -3.77 -2.10
CA ASN A 154 -10.68 -3.79 -3.19
C ASN A 154 -11.08 -2.41 -3.72
N ILE A 155 -11.19 -1.42 -2.83
CA ILE A 155 -11.51 -0.04 -3.19
C ILE A 155 -10.43 0.60 -4.09
N GLN A 156 -9.24 0.00 -4.13
CA GLN A 156 -8.10 0.49 -4.90
C GLN A 156 -7.86 -0.30 -6.18
N ASP A 157 -8.77 -1.23 -6.54
CA ASP A 157 -8.71 -1.94 -7.82
C ASP A 157 -8.83 -0.95 -8.98
N GLY A 158 -7.72 -0.69 -9.65
CA GLY A 158 -7.62 0.28 -10.75
C GLY A 158 -8.20 -0.20 -12.07
N SER A 159 -8.70 -1.43 -12.17
CA SER A 159 -9.15 -2.01 -13.45
C SER A 159 -10.28 -1.21 -14.11
N HIS A 160 -11.21 -0.68 -13.31
CA HIS A 160 -12.32 0.12 -13.83
C HIS A 160 -11.83 1.47 -14.40
N LEU A 161 -10.93 2.16 -13.70
CA LEU A 161 -10.35 3.40 -14.21
C LEU A 161 -9.54 3.13 -15.48
N ALA A 162 -8.71 2.09 -15.48
CA ALA A 162 -7.89 1.72 -16.61
C ALA A 162 -8.75 1.41 -17.84
N SER A 163 -9.74 0.52 -17.71
CA SER A 163 -10.57 0.08 -18.85
C SER A 163 -11.48 1.17 -19.39
N ARG A 164 -11.99 2.08 -18.53
CA ARG A 164 -12.99 3.09 -18.93
C ARG A 164 -12.37 4.40 -19.41
N TYR A 165 -11.21 4.79 -18.88
CA TYR A 165 -10.64 6.12 -19.12
C TYR A 165 -9.29 6.09 -19.84
N ASP A 166 -8.87 4.94 -20.33
CA ASP A 166 -7.61 4.73 -21.06
C ASP A 166 -6.39 5.28 -20.31
N VAL A 167 -6.31 4.97 -19.02
CA VAL A 167 -5.20 5.35 -18.12
C VAL A 167 -4.49 4.12 -17.59
N VAL A 168 -3.23 4.28 -17.18
CA VAL A 168 -2.52 3.27 -16.38
C VAL A 168 -2.68 3.63 -14.91
N VAL A 169 -3.13 2.68 -14.09
CA VAL A 169 -3.30 2.87 -12.65
C VAL A 169 -2.25 2.04 -11.89
N VAL A 170 -1.64 2.64 -10.90
CA VAL A 170 -0.68 1.98 -10.00
C VAL A 170 -1.13 2.17 -8.57
N ALA A 171 -1.13 1.11 -7.77
CA ALA A 171 -1.28 1.18 -6.32
C ALA A 171 -0.15 0.38 -5.66
N MET A 172 0.36 0.84 -4.53
CA MET A 172 1.53 0.24 -3.88
C MET A 172 1.34 0.04 -2.39
N ASN A 173 2.06 -0.94 -1.85
CA ASN A 173 2.33 -1.06 -0.43
C ASN A 173 3.61 -0.30 -0.09
N HIS A 174 3.72 0.17 1.13
CA HIS A 174 4.92 0.76 1.72
C HIS A 174 4.94 0.43 3.21
N ARG A 175 6.07 0.56 3.88
CA ARG A 175 6.15 0.32 5.33
C ARG A 175 5.26 1.28 6.11
N LEU A 176 4.66 0.77 7.17
CA LEU A 176 3.70 1.45 8.04
C LEU A 176 4.15 1.40 9.51
N GLY A 177 3.50 2.19 10.36
CA GLY A 177 3.71 2.20 11.78
C GLY A 177 5.17 2.41 12.17
N LEU A 178 5.64 1.72 13.19
CA LEU A 178 7.02 1.84 13.66
C LEU A 178 8.04 1.43 12.59
N LEU A 179 7.75 0.40 11.78
CA LEU A 179 8.66 -0.08 10.74
C LEU A 179 8.90 0.95 9.63
N GLY A 180 7.92 1.83 9.39
CA GLY A 180 8.02 2.89 8.39
C GLY A 180 8.46 4.25 8.93
N TYR A 181 8.24 4.52 10.23
CA TYR A 181 8.28 5.89 10.74
C TYR A 181 8.95 6.07 12.11
N LEU A 182 9.52 5.03 12.72
CA LEU A 182 10.30 5.18 13.96
C LEU A 182 11.65 5.83 13.69
N TYR A 183 11.89 7.02 14.28
CA TYR A 183 13.16 7.74 14.08
C TYR A 183 14.24 7.29 15.07
N LEU A 184 15.20 6.55 14.58
CA LEU A 184 16.35 6.04 15.36
C LEU A 184 17.65 6.80 15.07
N GLY A 185 17.63 7.79 14.18
CA GLY A 185 18.83 8.47 13.70
C GLY A 185 19.65 9.15 14.81
N ASP A 186 19.00 9.78 15.80
CA ASP A 186 19.69 10.43 16.91
C ASP A 186 20.22 9.44 17.96
N LEU A 187 19.68 8.22 17.99
CA LEU A 187 20.07 7.19 18.96
C LEU A 187 21.17 6.27 18.41
N LEU A 188 21.08 5.92 17.12
CA LEU A 188 21.96 4.93 16.49
C LEU A 188 22.85 5.53 15.39
N GLY A 189 22.54 6.72 14.89
CA GLY A 189 23.31 7.39 13.84
C GLY A 189 23.36 6.63 12.51
N GLY A 190 24.36 6.98 11.67
CA GLY A 190 24.73 6.24 10.48
C GLY A 190 23.57 5.92 9.53
N GLU A 191 23.41 4.66 9.25
CA GLU A 191 22.39 4.13 8.31
C GLU A 191 20.93 4.26 8.79
N TYR A 192 20.70 4.67 10.07
CA TYR A 192 19.38 4.96 10.63
C TYR A 192 18.99 6.43 10.54
N ALA A 193 19.84 7.29 9.96
CA ALA A 193 19.59 8.74 9.88
C ALA A 193 18.25 9.10 9.20
N THR A 194 17.72 8.25 8.33
CA THR A 194 16.44 8.45 7.62
C THR A 194 15.32 7.53 8.11
N SER A 195 15.50 6.81 9.22
CA SER A 195 14.56 5.77 9.68
C SER A 195 13.14 6.28 9.92
N GLY A 196 12.98 7.52 10.38
CA GLY A 196 11.67 8.17 10.55
C GLY A 196 10.88 8.43 9.27
N ASN A 197 11.47 8.21 8.11
CA ASN A 197 10.85 8.48 6.80
C ASN A 197 10.88 7.27 5.85
N GLN A 198 11.12 6.07 6.35
CA GLN A 198 11.28 4.91 5.46
C GLN A 198 10.03 4.61 4.65
N GLY A 199 8.82 4.75 5.23
CA GLY A 199 7.58 4.57 4.49
C GLY A 199 7.42 5.58 3.34
N MET A 200 7.89 6.82 3.52
CA MET A 200 7.90 7.83 2.45
C MET A 200 8.96 7.53 1.40
N LEU A 201 10.14 7.06 1.81
CA LEU A 201 11.22 6.66 0.89
C LEU A 201 10.85 5.41 0.10
N ASP A 202 10.04 4.51 0.66
CA ASP A 202 9.46 3.38 -0.07
C ASP A 202 8.56 3.86 -1.22
N ILE A 203 7.72 4.89 -0.97
CA ILE A 203 6.89 5.49 -2.02
C ILE A 203 7.78 6.12 -3.10
N VAL A 204 8.84 6.82 -2.73
CA VAL A 204 9.83 7.37 -3.69
C VAL A 204 10.46 6.25 -4.53
N ALA A 205 10.78 5.11 -3.91
CA ALA A 205 11.30 3.96 -4.65
C ALA A 205 10.26 3.39 -5.64
N ALA A 206 8.98 3.32 -5.25
CA ALA A 206 7.90 2.92 -6.16
C ALA A 206 7.71 3.90 -7.31
N LEU A 207 7.80 5.21 -7.06
CA LEU A 207 7.76 6.24 -8.11
C LEU A 207 8.94 6.11 -9.07
N SER A 208 10.13 5.81 -8.55
CA SER A 208 11.33 5.55 -9.37
C SER A 208 11.14 4.32 -10.24
N TRP A 209 10.57 3.24 -9.68
CA TRP A 209 10.21 2.05 -10.43
C TRP A 209 9.21 2.38 -11.56
N VAL A 210 8.20 3.20 -11.30
CA VAL A 210 7.22 3.65 -12.31
C VAL A 210 7.93 4.41 -13.43
N LYS A 211 8.79 5.36 -13.10
CA LYS A 211 9.56 6.12 -14.09
C LYS A 211 10.37 5.21 -15.01
N GLU A 212 10.95 4.14 -14.48
CA GLU A 212 11.80 3.21 -15.20
C GLU A 212 11.01 2.20 -16.05
N ASN A 213 9.83 1.76 -15.59
CA ASN A 213 9.16 0.57 -16.13
C ASN A 213 7.80 0.84 -16.77
N ILE A 214 7.12 1.95 -16.48
CA ILE A 214 5.69 2.09 -16.80
C ILE A 214 5.41 2.16 -18.30
N ALA A 215 6.41 2.52 -19.11
CA ALA A 215 6.30 2.52 -20.56
C ALA A 215 6.04 1.11 -21.12
N ALA A 216 6.56 0.06 -20.47
CA ALA A 216 6.30 -1.33 -20.84
C ALA A 216 4.83 -1.73 -20.62
N PHE A 217 4.12 -1.01 -19.79
CA PHE A 217 2.68 -1.16 -19.51
C PHE A 217 1.82 -0.17 -20.33
N GLY A 218 2.40 0.53 -21.30
CA GLY A 218 1.71 1.52 -22.14
C GLY A 218 1.48 2.88 -21.48
N GLY A 219 2.07 3.14 -20.31
CA GLY A 219 2.01 4.41 -19.60
C GLY A 219 3.08 5.41 -20.06
N ASP A 220 2.83 6.70 -19.86
CA ASP A 220 3.77 7.78 -20.11
C ASP A 220 4.48 8.18 -18.83
N PRO A 221 5.80 7.89 -18.68
CA PRO A 221 6.55 8.31 -17.51
C PRO A 221 6.69 9.84 -17.38
N ALA A 222 6.38 10.61 -18.43
CA ALA A 222 6.36 12.07 -18.42
C ALA A 222 4.97 12.65 -18.09
N ASN A 223 3.96 11.82 -17.83
CA ASN A 223 2.61 12.23 -17.48
C ASN A 223 2.06 11.42 -16.29
N VAL A 224 2.67 11.61 -15.13
CA VAL A 224 2.39 10.89 -13.90
C VAL A 224 1.68 11.80 -12.91
N MET A 225 0.54 11.35 -12.39
CA MET A 225 -0.19 11.94 -11.29
C MET A 225 -0.08 11.04 -10.05
N VAL A 226 0.30 11.62 -8.92
CA VAL A 226 0.19 10.97 -7.60
C VAL A 226 -1.04 11.52 -6.90
N PHE A 227 -1.87 10.66 -6.32
CA PHE A 227 -3.04 11.08 -5.58
C PHE A 227 -3.33 10.15 -4.40
N GLY A 228 -4.09 10.64 -3.44
CA GLY A 228 -4.46 9.86 -2.27
C GLY A 228 -5.49 10.57 -1.41
N GLU A 229 -6.18 9.77 -0.61
CA GLU A 229 -7.20 10.23 0.33
C GLU A 229 -6.73 10.00 1.77
N SER A 230 -7.12 10.89 2.70
CA SER A 230 -6.77 10.82 4.12
C SER A 230 -5.25 10.71 4.31
N GLY A 231 -4.76 9.65 4.95
CA GLY A 231 -3.32 9.34 5.04
C GLY A 231 -2.59 9.34 3.70
N GLY A 232 -3.25 8.93 2.61
CA GLY A 232 -2.72 9.02 1.25
C GLY A 232 -2.57 10.45 0.76
N GLY A 233 -3.50 11.34 1.14
CA GLY A 233 -3.40 12.77 0.90
C GLY A 233 -2.22 13.39 1.65
N PHE A 234 -2.00 13.02 2.92
CA PHE A 234 -0.83 13.45 3.70
C PHE A 234 0.48 13.02 3.04
N LYS A 235 0.57 11.76 2.58
CA LYS A 235 1.74 11.23 1.87
C LYS A 235 1.97 11.97 0.56
N THR A 236 0.92 12.21 -0.24
CA THR A 236 0.99 12.99 -1.48
C THR A 236 1.47 14.42 -1.21
N SER A 237 0.95 15.06 -0.17
CA SER A 237 1.38 16.40 0.26
C SER A 237 2.85 16.44 0.66
N ALA A 238 3.31 15.44 1.43
CA ALA A 238 4.71 15.33 1.84
C ALA A 238 5.64 15.12 0.63
N LEU A 239 5.26 14.28 -0.35
CA LEU A 239 6.05 14.04 -1.57
C LEU A 239 6.32 15.32 -2.36
N MET A 240 5.39 16.28 -2.38
CA MET A 240 5.59 17.57 -3.05
C MET A 240 6.74 18.39 -2.46
N ALA A 241 7.04 18.18 -1.18
CA ALA A 241 8.12 18.88 -0.47
C ALA A 241 9.43 18.06 -0.40
N MET A 242 9.42 16.79 -0.80
CA MET A 242 10.59 15.90 -0.70
C MET A 242 11.52 16.05 -1.91
N PRO A 243 12.79 16.47 -1.74
CA PRO A 243 13.76 16.54 -2.84
C PRO A 243 13.94 15.22 -3.58
N ALA A 244 13.88 14.09 -2.85
CA ALA A 244 14.01 12.75 -3.42
C ALA A 244 12.86 12.36 -4.39
N ALA A 245 11.73 13.07 -4.35
CA ALA A 245 10.60 12.85 -5.24
C ALA A 245 10.60 13.77 -6.47
N HIS A 246 11.53 14.71 -6.58
CA HIS A 246 11.59 15.65 -7.69
C HIS A 246 11.73 14.93 -9.04
N GLY A 247 10.88 15.30 -9.99
CA GLY A 247 10.88 14.75 -11.34
C GLY A 247 10.41 13.30 -11.45
N LEU A 248 9.75 12.76 -10.40
CA LEU A 248 9.13 11.45 -10.41
C LEU A 248 7.62 11.52 -10.69
N PHE A 249 7.00 12.67 -10.51
CA PHE A 249 5.60 12.91 -10.86
C PHE A 249 5.40 14.36 -11.32
N HIS A 250 4.26 14.64 -11.95
CA HIS A 250 3.95 15.88 -12.65
C HIS A 250 2.69 16.59 -12.12
N LYS A 251 1.82 15.82 -11.48
CA LYS A 251 0.53 16.25 -10.92
C LYS A 251 0.31 15.61 -9.57
N ALA A 252 -0.39 16.31 -8.68
CA ALA A 252 -0.75 15.82 -7.36
C ALA A 252 -2.25 16.03 -7.11
N GLY A 253 -2.91 15.04 -6.52
CA GLY A 253 -4.28 15.10 -6.05
C GLY A 253 -4.34 14.80 -4.56
N ILE A 254 -4.68 15.78 -3.74
CA ILE A 254 -4.71 15.68 -2.28
C ILE A 254 -6.16 15.72 -1.83
N GLN A 255 -6.65 14.62 -1.28
CA GLN A 255 -8.02 14.48 -0.81
C GLN A 255 -8.00 14.27 0.72
N SER A 256 -8.65 15.15 1.46
CA SER A 256 -8.84 15.03 2.93
C SER A 256 -7.54 14.84 3.73
N GLY A 257 -6.39 15.38 3.27
CA GLY A 257 -5.10 15.06 3.88
C GLY A 257 -3.98 16.03 3.56
N SER A 258 -4.20 17.35 3.64
CA SER A 258 -3.11 18.33 3.48
C SER A 258 -2.17 18.31 4.68
N MET A 259 -0.88 18.10 4.43
CA MET A 259 0.17 18.19 5.46
C MET A 259 0.96 19.49 5.31
N LEU A 260 0.83 20.38 6.28
CA LEU A 260 1.57 21.63 6.32
C LEU A 260 2.84 21.58 7.17
N ARG A 261 2.88 20.65 8.12
CA ARG A 261 4.01 20.44 9.04
C ARG A 261 4.15 18.96 9.37
N GLY A 262 5.38 18.48 9.48
CA GLY A 262 5.72 17.18 10.03
C GLY A 262 6.00 17.25 11.53
N MET A 263 6.32 16.10 12.11
CA MET A 263 6.84 16.00 13.49
C MET A 263 8.26 16.59 13.51
N SER A 264 8.61 17.31 14.58
CA SER A 264 9.98 17.78 14.75
C SER A 264 10.93 16.62 15.06
N ARG A 265 12.21 16.81 14.77
CA ARG A 265 13.24 15.79 15.02
C ARG A 265 13.32 15.43 16.50
N GLU A 266 13.22 16.43 17.39
CA GLU A 266 13.24 16.26 18.84
C GLU A 266 12.04 15.42 19.30
N ALA A 267 10.83 15.73 18.83
CA ALA A 267 9.63 14.97 19.17
C ALA A 267 9.70 13.53 18.65
N ALA A 268 10.26 13.32 17.46
CA ALA A 268 10.47 11.99 16.89
C ALA A 268 11.48 11.18 17.70
N THR A 269 12.57 11.80 18.15
CA THR A 269 13.57 11.19 19.02
C THR A 269 12.98 10.79 20.37
N GLU A 270 12.19 11.66 21.00
CA GLU A 270 11.51 11.36 22.27
C GLU A 270 10.49 10.23 22.12
N THR A 271 9.81 10.16 20.98
CA THR A 271 8.93 9.04 20.67
C THR A 271 9.72 7.74 20.56
N ALA A 272 10.86 7.73 19.88
CA ALA A 272 11.71 6.56 19.77
C ALA A 272 12.21 6.07 21.14
N LYS A 273 12.66 6.98 22.00
CA LYS A 273 13.08 6.65 23.37
C LYS A 273 11.97 5.97 24.17
N ARG A 274 10.74 6.49 24.09
CA ARG A 274 9.58 5.88 24.76
C ARG A 274 9.29 4.49 24.22
N VAL A 275 9.28 4.30 22.90
CA VAL A 275 9.03 2.99 22.29
C VAL A 275 10.08 1.98 22.74
N LEU A 276 11.36 2.34 22.75
CA LEU A 276 12.44 1.45 23.23
C LEU A 276 12.28 1.12 24.71
N ALA A 277 11.92 2.10 25.55
CA ALA A 277 11.68 1.86 26.97
C ALA A 277 10.47 0.94 27.21
N ASP A 278 9.37 1.11 26.47
CA ASP A 278 8.18 0.26 26.55
C ASP A 278 8.46 -1.19 26.12
N LEU A 279 9.51 -1.40 25.31
CA LEU A 279 9.96 -2.71 24.86
C LEU A 279 11.12 -3.28 25.70
N ASP A 280 11.53 -2.61 26.77
CA ASP A 280 12.71 -2.94 27.59
C ASP A 280 14.03 -3.07 26.77
N ILE A 281 14.15 -2.27 25.70
CA ILE A 281 15.34 -2.25 24.83
C ILE A 281 16.21 -1.06 25.19
N ALA A 282 17.45 -1.30 25.62
CA ALA A 282 18.40 -0.21 25.79
C ALA A 282 18.80 0.37 24.41
N PRO A 283 18.99 1.70 24.27
CA PRO A 283 19.34 2.31 22.97
C PRO A 283 20.57 1.70 22.29
N LYS A 284 21.53 1.18 23.05
CA LYS A 284 22.72 0.49 22.53
C LYS A 284 22.42 -0.90 21.94
N ASP A 285 21.27 -1.49 22.25
CA ASP A 285 20.84 -2.84 21.86
C ASP A 285 19.70 -2.81 20.81
N ALA A 286 19.32 -1.61 20.34
CA ALA A 286 18.21 -1.38 19.41
C ALA A 286 18.56 -1.68 17.94
#